data_39124cba3a0d47c984e168814f3559cd
#
_entry.id   39124cba3a0d47c984e168814f3559cd
#
_cell.length_a   1.000
_cell.length_b   1.000
_cell.length_c   1.000
_cell.angle_alpha   90.00
_cell.angle_beta   90.00
_cell.angle_gamma   90.00
#
_symmetry.space_group_name_H-M   'P 1'
#
loop_
_entity.id
_entity.type
_entity.pdbx_description
1 polymer ?
#
loop_
_entity_poly.entity_id
_entity_poly.type
_entity_poly.pdbx_seq_one_letter_code
_entity_poly.pdbx_strand_id
1 'polypeptide(L)'
;HQNSSIAHHRTVGKVQLLEDRMIAEKPKSKLGIAHTRWATHGEPSEANAHPHKSKEAVYIVHNGIIENYVELRESLINDGYDFTSQTDSELIAYMLDYFIKQDNSMIEAMYLAKEKLNGAYAIAAIDLNNNSNVVVARNKSPLLLGLGTDEIFAASDPLAIAQLTNDFIFLEDGDVASISAEEYKIYDASKSKVSRDITHIDISNQATSKGEFRHHMEKEIYEQPEAVLNTIDGRIGGEDVLDNIFGLGSSDLFSKVKRIQIVACGTSLHAGRVAANWLSSIAELPCQIDYASEYRYRNPHVDK
;
A
#
# COMPACT_ATOMS: atom_id res chain seq x y z
N HIS A 1 4.18 -34.36 11.29
CA HIS A 1 4.56 -33.53 10.15
C HIS A 1 3.58 -33.81 9.00
N GLN A 2 2.48 -33.06 8.91
CA GLN A 2 1.66 -33.01 7.70
C GLN A 2 2.45 -32.19 6.68
N ASN A 3 2.54 -32.68 5.44
CA ASN A 3 3.16 -31.98 4.32
C ASN A 3 2.47 -30.61 4.16
N SER A 4 3.11 -29.55 4.61
CA SER A 4 2.65 -28.19 4.35
C SER A 4 2.89 -27.91 2.88
N SER A 5 1.84 -27.81 2.09
CA SER A 5 1.91 -27.42 0.68
C SER A 5 1.27 -26.06 0.49
N ILE A 6 1.93 -25.19 -0.26
CA ILE A 6 1.33 -23.89 -0.69
C ILE A 6 0.72 -24.10 -2.07
N ALA A 7 -0.55 -23.77 -2.21
CA ALA A 7 -1.17 -23.55 -3.51
C ALA A 7 -0.73 -22.18 -4.03
N HIS A 8 -0.05 -22.14 -5.18
CA HIS A 8 0.52 -20.94 -5.77
C HIS A 8 -0.06 -20.72 -7.16
N HIS A 9 -0.87 -19.68 -7.33
CA HIS A 9 -1.55 -19.37 -8.57
C HIS A 9 -1.24 -17.96 -9.02
N ARG A 10 -0.96 -17.80 -10.30
CA ARG A 10 -0.76 -16.52 -10.97
C ARG A 10 -1.49 -16.53 -12.31
N THR A 11 -2.02 -15.39 -12.71
CA THR A 11 -2.67 -15.21 -14.02
C THR A 11 -2.38 -13.83 -14.57
N VAL A 12 -2.39 -13.70 -15.88
CA VAL A 12 -2.39 -12.41 -16.57
C VAL A 12 -3.83 -12.08 -16.96
N GLY A 13 -4.24 -10.82 -16.76
CA GLY A 13 -5.55 -10.35 -17.16
C GLY A 13 -6.47 -10.05 -15.97
N LYS A 14 -7.77 -10.31 -16.13
CA LYS A 14 -8.77 -9.97 -15.11
C LYS A 14 -8.66 -10.87 -13.88
N VAL A 15 -8.94 -10.31 -12.70
CA VAL A 15 -8.99 -11.03 -11.42
C VAL A 15 -9.94 -12.24 -11.47
N GLN A 16 -11.01 -12.16 -12.25
CA GLN A 16 -11.95 -13.26 -12.46
C GLN A 16 -11.27 -14.57 -12.88
N LEU A 17 -10.21 -14.51 -13.70
CA LEU A 17 -9.47 -15.71 -14.12
C LEU A 17 -8.77 -16.40 -12.95
N LEU A 18 -8.29 -15.64 -11.97
CA LEU A 18 -7.72 -16.18 -10.74
C LEU A 18 -8.81 -16.76 -9.85
N GLU A 19 -9.93 -16.07 -9.70
CA GLU A 19 -11.08 -16.51 -8.94
C GLU A 19 -11.64 -17.85 -9.48
N ASP A 20 -11.78 -17.97 -10.79
CA ASP A 20 -12.23 -19.21 -11.45
C ASP A 20 -11.29 -20.39 -11.14
N ARG A 21 -9.98 -20.16 -11.14
CA ARG A 21 -8.99 -21.18 -10.72
C ARG A 21 -9.15 -21.56 -9.24
N MET A 22 -9.30 -20.59 -8.36
CA MET A 22 -9.47 -20.82 -6.92
C MET A 22 -10.76 -21.60 -6.62
N ILE A 23 -11.87 -21.30 -7.34
CA ILE A 23 -13.13 -22.02 -7.22
C ILE A 23 -12.99 -23.48 -7.70
N ALA A 24 -12.25 -23.70 -8.80
CA ALA A 24 -12.05 -25.06 -9.35
C ALA A 24 -11.16 -25.93 -8.44
N GLU A 25 -10.10 -25.38 -7.88
CA GLU A 25 -9.13 -26.15 -7.09
C GLU A 25 -9.48 -26.23 -5.60
N LYS A 26 -10.30 -25.29 -5.09
CA LYS A 26 -10.76 -25.21 -3.69
C LYS A 26 -9.64 -25.45 -2.67
N PRO A 27 -8.54 -24.68 -2.73
CA PRO A 27 -7.47 -24.85 -1.78
C PRO A 27 -7.99 -24.61 -0.35
N LYS A 28 -7.63 -25.53 0.56
CA LYS A 28 -7.97 -25.37 1.98
C LYS A 28 -6.76 -24.81 2.70
N SER A 29 -6.84 -23.55 3.11
CA SER A 29 -5.78 -22.91 3.88
C SER A 29 -6.39 -21.98 4.93
N LYS A 30 -5.70 -21.84 6.08
CA LYS A 30 -6.02 -20.84 7.11
C LYS A 30 -5.23 -19.54 6.91
N LEU A 31 -4.35 -19.49 5.93
CA LEU A 31 -3.43 -18.39 5.70
C LEU A 31 -3.26 -18.20 4.19
N GLY A 32 -3.19 -16.95 3.75
CA GLY A 32 -2.97 -16.64 2.34
C GLY A 32 -2.48 -15.22 2.12
N ILE A 33 -1.78 -15.01 1.01
CA ILE A 33 -1.41 -13.69 0.51
C ILE A 33 -1.87 -13.58 -0.95
N ALA A 34 -2.32 -12.41 -1.36
CA ALA A 34 -2.80 -12.15 -2.71
C ALA A 34 -2.44 -10.72 -3.15
N HIS A 35 -2.37 -10.50 -4.46
CA HIS A 35 -1.99 -9.21 -5.01
C HIS A 35 -2.56 -9.01 -6.43
N THR A 36 -3.09 -7.81 -6.70
CA THR A 36 -3.42 -7.36 -8.04
C THR A 36 -2.30 -6.44 -8.52
N ARG A 37 -1.43 -6.95 -9.37
CA ARG A 37 -0.23 -6.23 -9.78
C ARG A 37 -0.54 -4.99 -10.62
N TRP A 38 0.06 -3.85 -10.27
CA TRP A 38 0.25 -2.71 -11.15
C TRP A 38 1.68 -2.76 -11.69
N ALA A 39 1.84 -3.00 -13.00
CA ALA A 39 3.16 -3.24 -13.59
C ALA A 39 4.02 -1.97 -13.58
N THR A 40 5.02 -1.91 -12.71
CA THR A 40 6.05 -0.86 -12.65
C THR A 40 7.37 -1.33 -13.29
N HIS A 41 7.78 -2.57 -13.03
CA HIS A 41 8.97 -3.21 -13.58
C HIS A 41 8.62 -4.54 -14.24
N GLY A 42 9.11 -4.75 -15.47
CA GLY A 42 8.83 -5.95 -16.25
C GLY A 42 7.44 -5.98 -16.89
N GLU A 43 7.32 -6.71 -17.99
CA GLU A 43 6.08 -6.86 -18.74
C GLU A 43 4.99 -7.60 -17.94
N PRO A 44 3.71 -7.44 -18.32
CA PRO A 44 2.63 -8.26 -17.77
C PRO A 44 2.79 -9.73 -18.21
N SER A 45 3.30 -10.56 -17.29
CA SER A 45 3.48 -12.00 -17.48
C SER A 45 3.24 -12.75 -16.18
N GLU A 46 2.97 -14.05 -16.22
CA GLU A 46 2.82 -14.86 -15.02
C GLU A 46 4.11 -14.91 -14.20
N ALA A 47 5.29 -14.89 -14.83
CA ALA A 47 6.57 -14.84 -14.14
C ALA A 47 6.74 -13.57 -13.31
N ASN A 48 6.21 -12.45 -13.81
CA ASN A 48 6.29 -11.15 -13.16
C ASN A 48 5.09 -10.86 -12.23
N ALA A 49 4.10 -11.74 -12.17
CA ALA A 49 2.95 -11.58 -11.27
C ALA A 49 3.29 -12.05 -9.85
N HIS A 50 2.67 -11.41 -8.85
CA HIS A 50 2.72 -11.85 -7.46
C HIS A 50 1.81 -13.07 -7.22
N PRO A 51 2.08 -13.82 -6.16
CA PRO A 51 3.19 -13.76 -5.23
C PRO A 51 4.52 -14.17 -5.87
N HIS A 52 5.62 -13.51 -5.46
CA HIS A 52 6.97 -13.98 -5.77
C HIS A 52 7.44 -14.99 -4.71
N LYS A 53 8.31 -15.89 -5.10
CA LYS A 53 8.81 -16.94 -4.19
C LYS A 53 10.32 -17.05 -4.23
N SER A 54 10.93 -17.42 -3.10
CA SER A 54 12.29 -17.92 -3.07
C SER A 54 12.37 -19.34 -3.63
N LYS A 55 13.58 -19.87 -3.82
CA LYS A 55 13.76 -21.27 -4.26
C LYS A 55 13.10 -22.28 -3.32
N GLU A 56 13.09 -22.01 -2.01
CA GLU A 56 12.73 -23.02 -1.02
C GLU A 56 11.38 -22.76 -0.34
N ALA A 57 11.22 -21.64 0.36
CA ALA A 57 10.15 -21.56 1.33
C ALA A 57 9.42 -20.21 1.42
N VAL A 58 10.02 -19.11 1.03
CA VAL A 58 9.46 -17.79 1.27
C VAL A 58 8.60 -17.31 0.10
N TYR A 59 7.39 -16.88 0.39
CA TYR A 59 6.47 -16.25 -0.57
C TYR A 59 6.16 -14.85 -0.12
N ILE A 60 6.13 -13.89 -1.06
CA ILE A 60 5.85 -12.49 -0.77
C ILE A 60 4.88 -11.87 -1.76
N VAL A 61 4.15 -10.88 -1.28
CA VAL A 61 3.53 -9.84 -2.09
C VAL A 61 4.09 -8.48 -1.68
N HIS A 62 4.19 -7.56 -2.64
CA HIS A 62 4.83 -6.27 -2.44
C HIS A 62 4.10 -5.18 -3.24
N ASN A 63 3.75 -4.12 -2.56
CA ASN A 63 3.34 -2.84 -3.13
C ASN A 63 4.48 -1.84 -2.98
N GLY A 64 4.83 -1.18 -4.06
CA GLY A 64 5.85 -0.13 -4.04
C GLY A 64 6.96 -0.33 -5.05
N ILE A 65 8.10 0.30 -4.80
CA ILE A 65 9.29 0.25 -5.65
C ILE A 65 10.54 0.18 -4.75
N ILE A 66 11.41 -0.77 -5.04
CA ILE A 66 12.74 -0.87 -4.45
C ILE A 66 13.73 -0.15 -5.36
N GLU A 67 14.14 1.04 -4.98
CA GLU A 67 14.95 1.94 -5.81
C GLU A 67 16.37 1.38 -6.09
N ASN A 68 16.95 0.67 -5.12
CA ASN A 68 18.29 0.06 -5.23
C ASN A 68 18.25 -1.43 -5.64
N TYR A 69 17.17 -1.86 -6.31
CA TYR A 69 16.98 -3.29 -6.62
C TYR A 69 18.05 -3.87 -7.55
N VAL A 70 18.62 -3.08 -8.45
CA VAL A 70 19.67 -3.55 -9.40
C VAL A 70 20.90 -4.00 -8.63
N GLU A 71 21.41 -3.17 -7.73
CA GLU A 71 22.59 -3.45 -6.91
C GLU A 71 22.39 -4.69 -6.01
N LEU A 72 21.22 -4.74 -5.34
CA LEU A 72 20.88 -5.87 -4.47
C LEU A 72 20.70 -7.17 -5.25
N ARG A 73 20.13 -7.11 -6.45
CA ARG A 73 19.97 -8.24 -7.34
C ARG A 73 21.32 -8.81 -7.77
N GLU A 74 22.25 -7.94 -8.17
CA GLU A 74 23.62 -8.36 -8.55
C GLU A 74 24.33 -9.06 -7.38
N SER A 75 24.20 -8.51 -6.16
CA SER A 75 24.77 -9.16 -4.97
C SER A 75 24.19 -10.57 -4.75
N LEU A 76 22.87 -10.71 -4.83
CA LEU A 76 22.22 -12.02 -4.64
C LEU A 76 22.57 -13.01 -5.76
N ILE A 77 22.76 -12.56 -7.00
CA ILE A 77 23.24 -13.41 -8.09
C ILE A 77 24.64 -13.94 -7.78
N ASN A 78 25.54 -13.11 -7.25
CA ASN A 78 26.87 -13.51 -6.84
C ASN A 78 26.84 -14.52 -5.67
N ASP A 79 25.81 -14.45 -4.82
CA ASP A 79 25.55 -15.42 -3.74
C ASP A 79 24.83 -16.70 -4.23
N GLY A 80 24.64 -16.86 -5.56
CA GLY A 80 24.09 -18.06 -6.18
C GLY A 80 22.56 -18.11 -6.30
N TYR A 81 21.87 -16.96 -6.21
CA TYR A 81 20.44 -16.86 -6.47
C TYR A 81 20.16 -16.62 -7.96
N ASP A 82 19.22 -17.40 -8.52
CA ASP A 82 18.76 -17.27 -9.91
C ASP A 82 17.39 -16.63 -9.94
N PHE A 83 17.27 -15.47 -10.57
CA PHE A 83 16.02 -14.76 -10.71
C PHE A 83 15.22 -15.25 -11.91
N THR A 84 13.92 -15.40 -11.71
CA THR A 84 12.96 -15.86 -12.73
C THR A 84 12.10 -14.74 -13.26
N SER A 85 12.02 -13.61 -12.56
CA SER A 85 11.23 -12.45 -12.95
C SER A 85 12.10 -11.23 -13.26
N GLN A 86 11.47 -10.24 -13.88
CA GLN A 86 12.07 -8.93 -14.17
C GLN A 86 11.72 -7.88 -13.10
N THR A 87 11.03 -8.30 -12.01
CA THR A 87 10.53 -7.38 -11.00
C THR A 87 11.58 -7.08 -9.94
N ASP A 88 11.43 -5.94 -9.29
CA ASP A 88 12.14 -5.58 -8.07
C ASP A 88 11.66 -6.40 -6.86
N SER A 89 10.47 -6.98 -6.93
CA SER A 89 9.83 -7.68 -5.81
C SER A 89 10.46 -9.04 -5.52
N GLU A 90 10.89 -9.79 -6.53
CA GLU A 90 11.43 -11.15 -6.35
C GLU A 90 12.67 -11.15 -5.45
N LEU A 91 13.47 -10.08 -5.50
CA LEU A 91 14.67 -9.98 -4.64
C LEU A 91 14.31 -10.00 -3.15
N ILE A 92 13.14 -9.48 -2.76
CA ILE A 92 12.71 -9.47 -1.36
C ILE A 92 12.52 -10.91 -0.85
N ALA A 93 11.90 -11.77 -1.65
CA ALA A 93 11.75 -13.19 -1.29
C ALA A 93 13.10 -13.88 -1.08
N TYR A 94 14.08 -13.61 -1.93
CA TYR A 94 15.43 -14.14 -1.80
C TYR A 94 16.19 -13.56 -0.61
N MET A 95 16.07 -12.26 -0.35
CA MET A 95 16.70 -11.66 0.83
C MET A 95 16.16 -12.24 2.14
N LEU A 96 14.84 -12.42 2.25
CA LEU A 96 14.24 -13.03 3.43
C LEU A 96 14.72 -14.49 3.59
N ASP A 97 14.72 -15.27 2.51
CA ASP A 97 15.25 -16.64 2.49
C ASP A 97 16.73 -16.72 2.92
N TYR A 98 17.55 -15.78 2.42
CA TYR A 98 18.96 -15.67 2.79
C TYR A 98 19.16 -15.44 4.30
N PHE A 99 18.37 -14.54 4.89
CA PHE A 99 18.48 -14.28 6.32
C PHE A 99 17.88 -15.40 7.18
N ILE A 100 16.78 -16.04 6.76
CA ILE A 100 16.21 -17.20 7.46
C ILE A 100 17.18 -18.36 7.49
N LYS A 101 17.95 -18.62 6.43
CA LYS A 101 19.01 -19.63 6.39
C LYS A 101 20.16 -19.37 7.36
N GLN A 102 20.24 -18.15 7.90
CA GLN A 102 21.21 -17.78 8.95
C GLN A 102 20.57 -17.85 10.36
N ASP A 103 19.56 -18.71 10.53
CA ASP A 103 18.83 -18.95 11.78
C ASP A 103 18.04 -17.70 12.32
N ASN A 104 17.76 -16.72 11.47
CA ASN A 104 16.90 -15.61 11.85
C ASN A 104 15.41 -16.00 11.73
N SER A 105 14.58 -15.52 12.64
CA SER A 105 13.12 -15.57 12.48
C SER A 105 12.67 -14.70 11.29
N MET A 106 11.45 -14.93 10.77
CA MET A 106 10.90 -14.10 9.69
C MET A 106 10.83 -12.61 10.07
N ILE A 107 10.54 -12.30 11.34
CA ILE A 107 10.51 -10.91 11.83
C ILE A 107 11.93 -10.30 11.78
N GLU A 108 12.95 -11.01 12.25
CA GLU A 108 14.33 -10.56 12.20
C GLU A 108 14.84 -10.45 10.77
N ALA A 109 14.53 -11.44 9.91
CA ALA A 109 14.84 -11.39 8.49
C ALA A 109 14.21 -10.17 7.80
N MET A 110 12.97 -9.82 8.16
CA MET A 110 12.29 -8.64 7.65
C MET A 110 13.01 -7.35 8.06
N TYR A 111 13.49 -7.23 9.30
CA TYR A 111 14.28 -6.08 9.73
C TYR A 111 15.63 -5.98 9.01
N LEU A 112 16.33 -7.10 8.88
CA LEU A 112 17.60 -7.13 8.13
C LEU A 112 17.43 -6.77 6.66
N ALA A 113 16.33 -7.21 6.04
CA ALA A 113 15.97 -6.80 4.69
C ALA A 113 15.68 -5.31 4.61
N LYS A 114 14.88 -4.76 5.53
CA LYS A 114 14.56 -3.32 5.60
C LYS A 114 15.80 -2.43 5.72
N GLU A 115 16.82 -2.85 6.44
CA GLU A 115 18.09 -2.10 6.57
C GLU A 115 18.83 -1.96 5.23
N LYS A 116 18.54 -2.84 4.27
CA LYS A 116 19.18 -2.83 2.94
C LYS A 116 18.28 -2.24 1.84
N LEU A 117 16.97 -2.26 2.03
CA LEU A 117 16.01 -1.81 1.02
C LEU A 117 15.84 -0.28 1.04
N ASN A 118 16.03 0.36 -0.11
CA ASN A 118 15.70 1.76 -0.32
C ASN A 118 14.42 1.88 -1.15
N GLY A 119 13.52 2.79 -0.75
CA GLY A 119 12.30 3.03 -1.50
C GLY A 119 11.05 3.06 -0.62
N ALA A 120 9.89 3.04 -1.27
CA ALA A 120 8.59 2.96 -0.61
C ALA A 120 8.01 1.56 -0.85
N TYR A 121 7.63 0.87 0.22
CA TYR A 121 7.11 -0.50 0.13
C TYR A 121 6.13 -0.86 1.26
N ALA A 122 5.21 -1.75 0.91
CA ALA A 122 4.43 -2.56 1.84
C ALA A 122 4.60 -4.02 1.43
N ILE A 123 5.07 -4.85 2.34
CA ILE A 123 5.41 -6.26 2.09
C ILE A 123 4.55 -7.14 2.97
N ALA A 124 4.03 -8.25 2.42
CA ALA A 124 3.52 -9.35 3.22
C ALA A 124 4.25 -10.64 2.80
N ALA A 125 4.73 -11.39 3.80
CA ALA A 125 5.55 -12.58 3.61
C ALA A 125 5.03 -13.76 4.43
N ILE A 126 5.13 -14.95 3.84
CA ILE A 126 4.89 -16.23 4.51
C ILE A 126 6.07 -17.16 4.30
N ASP A 127 6.38 -17.98 5.31
CA ASP A 127 7.39 -19.02 5.25
C ASP A 127 6.71 -20.39 5.31
N LEU A 128 6.99 -21.23 4.32
CA LEU A 128 6.44 -22.59 4.23
C LEU A 128 6.84 -23.47 5.43
N ASN A 129 8.05 -23.25 5.96
CA ASN A 129 8.59 -24.02 7.09
C ASN A 129 8.00 -23.57 8.42
N ASN A 130 7.51 -22.33 8.50
CA ASN A 130 6.83 -21.75 9.66
C ASN A 130 5.57 -20.98 9.20
N ASN A 131 4.55 -21.72 8.77
CA ASN A 131 3.35 -21.21 8.13
C ASN A 131 2.20 -20.87 9.11
N SER A 132 2.53 -20.54 10.36
CA SER A 132 1.53 -20.12 11.35
C SER A 132 1.15 -18.64 11.25
N ASN A 133 2.01 -17.83 10.67
CA ASN A 133 1.86 -16.37 10.66
C ASN A 133 2.17 -15.77 9.27
N VAL A 134 1.52 -14.66 8.97
CA VAL A 134 1.97 -13.70 7.95
C VAL A 134 2.79 -12.63 8.65
N VAL A 135 3.95 -12.30 8.11
CA VAL A 135 4.74 -11.16 8.56
C VAL A 135 4.62 -10.04 7.53
N VAL A 136 4.24 -8.86 8.00
CA VAL A 136 4.06 -7.69 7.15
C VAL A 136 5.00 -6.56 7.58
N ALA A 137 5.39 -5.72 6.63
CA ALA A 137 6.25 -4.56 6.90
C ALA A 137 5.82 -3.37 6.06
N ARG A 138 5.91 -2.16 6.66
CA ARG A 138 5.58 -0.90 6.01
C ARG A 138 6.76 0.06 6.01
N ASN A 139 6.95 0.71 4.85
CA ASN A 139 7.79 1.89 4.71
C ASN A 139 7.19 2.79 3.63
N LYS A 140 6.58 3.91 4.00
CA LYS A 140 5.94 4.94 3.14
C LYS A 140 4.71 4.47 2.35
N SER A 141 4.67 3.22 1.86
CA SER A 141 3.47 2.67 1.20
C SER A 141 2.39 2.34 2.23
N PRO A 142 1.10 2.55 1.93
CA PRO A 142 0.03 2.27 2.88
C PRO A 142 -0.07 0.78 3.20
N LEU A 143 -0.27 0.48 4.49
CA LEU A 143 -0.53 -0.86 5.00
C LEU A 143 -1.29 -0.75 6.32
N LEU A 144 -2.32 -1.58 6.48
CA LEU A 144 -3.14 -1.64 7.67
C LEU A 144 -3.46 -3.08 8.03
N LEU A 145 -3.87 -3.30 9.27
CA LEU A 145 -4.48 -4.54 9.73
C LEU A 145 -5.99 -4.32 9.89
N GLY A 146 -6.79 -5.31 9.52
CA GLY A 146 -8.21 -5.35 9.78
C GLY A 146 -8.52 -6.45 10.80
N LEU A 147 -9.30 -6.12 11.82
CA LEU A 147 -9.65 -7.03 12.90
C LEU A 147 -11.04 -7.62 12.63
N GLY A 148 -11.09 -8.86 12.15
CA GLY A 148 -12.33 -9.61 11.95
C GLY A 148 -12.68 -10.50 13.14
N THR A 149 -13.76 -11.26 13.01
CA THR A 149 -14.14 -12.28 14.00
C THR A 149 -13.37 -13.56 13.70
N ASP A 150 -12.51 -13.99 14.62
CA ASP A 150 -11.63 -15.17 14.48
C ASP A 150 -10.67 -15.11 13.28
N GLU A 151 -10.40 -13.93 12.75
CA GLU A 151 -9.47 -13.73 11.63
C GLU A 151 -8.89 -12.31 11.64
N ILE A 152 -7.67 -12.17 11.15
CA ILE A 152 -6.95 -10.90 11.03
C ILE A 152 -6.45 -10.75 9.60
N PHE A 153 -6.66 -9.58 9.05
CA PHE A 153 -6.30 -9.23 7.69
C PHE A 153 -5.15 -8.23 7.66
N ALA A 154 -4.39 -8.23 6.58
CA ALA A 154 -3.52 -7.13 6.19
C ALA A 154 -3.91 -6.65 4.80
N ALA A 155 -4.06 -5.35 4.60
CA ALA A 155 -4.43 -4.75 3.33
C ALA A 155 -3.73 -3.41 3.11
N SER A 156 -3.61 -3.00 1.85
CA SER A 156 -3.11 -1.68 1.48
C SER A 156 -4.19 -0.59 1.55
N ASP A 157 -5.47 -1.00 1.55
CA ASP A 157 -6.62 -0.10 1.57
C ASP A 157 -7.76 -0.72 2.40
N PRO A 158 -8.44 0.05 3.28
CA PRO A 158 -9.59 -0.44 4.04
C PRO A 158 -10.71 -1.01 3.16
N LEU A 159 -10.92 -0.44 1.97
CA LEU A 159 -11.94 -0.88 1.03
C LEU A 159 -11.78 -2.34 0.59
N ALA A 160 -10.53 -2.85 0.57
CA ALA A 160 -10.26 -4.23 0.18
C ALA A 160 -10.90 -5.26 1.14
N ILE A 161 -11.11 -4.87 2.40
CA ILE A 161 -11.64 -5.76 3.46
C ILE A 161 -12.83 -5.17 4.21
N ALA A 162 -13.43 -4.10 3.68
CA ALA A 162 -14.56 -3.39 4.28
C ALA A 162 -15.83 -4.26 4.49
N GLN A 163 -15.97 -5.32 3.71
CA GLN A 163 -17.09 -6.28 3.88
C GLN A 163 -16.87 -7.27 5.04
N LEU A 164 -15.65 -7.32 5.59
CA LEU A 164 -15.25 -8.29 6.60
C LEU A 164 -15.06 -7.64 7.97
N THR A 165 -14.66 -6.37 8.02
CA THR A 165 -14.48 -5.63 9.27
C THR A 165 -14.55 -4.13 9.06
N ASN A 166 -14.90 -3.39 10.13
CA ASN A 166 -14.87 -1.94 10.24
C ASN A 166 -13.77 -1.46 11.20
N ASP A 167 -13.02 -2.37 11.82
CA ASP A 167 -11.99 -2.04 12.80
C ASP A 167 -10.60 -2.22 12.20
N PHE A 168 -9.88 -1.11 12.09
CA PHE A 168 -8.60 -1.04 11.40
C PHE A 168 -7.49 -0.51 12.30
N ILE A 169 -6.28 -1.04 12.10
CA ILE A 169 -5.05 -0.55 12.69
C ILE A 169 -4.14 -0.10 11.55
N PHE A 170 -3.88 1.20 11.45
CA PHE A 170 -2.94 1.74 10.48
C PHE A 170 -1.51 1.58 10.98
N LEU A 171 -0.68 0.82 10.26
CA LEU A 171 0.72 0.69 10.59
C LEU A 171 1.45 2.00 10.28
N GLU A 172 2.48 2.31 11.06
CA GLU A 172 3.36 3.45 10.84
C GLU A 172 4.60 3.08 10.03
N ASP A 173 5.33 4.09 9.53
CA ASP A 173 6.55 3.84 8.78
C ASP A 173 7.62 3.20 9.65
N GLY A 174 8.13 2.07 9.17
CA GLY A 174 9.08 1.26 9.91
C GLY A 174 8.47 0.10 10.69
N ASP A 175 7.16 0.05 10.85
CA ASP A 175 6.49 -1.05 11.54
C ASP A 175 6.68 -2.38 10.80
N VAL A 176 6.86 -3.43 11.62
CA VAL A 176 6.79 -4.83 11.22
C VAL A 176 5.75 -5.51 12.10
N ALA A 177 4.79 -6.20 11.50
CA ALA A 177 3.79 -6.94 12.27
C ALA A 177 3.78 -8.43 11.89
N SER A 178 3.56 -9.27 12.90
CA SER A 178 3.26 -10.69 12.74
C SER A 178 1.79 -10.91 13.05
N ILE A 179 1.06 -11.54 12.13
CA ILE A 179 -0.37 -11.79 12.26
C ILE A 179 -0.68 -13.28 12.08
N SER A 180 -1.55 -13.78 12.93
CA SER A 180 -2.18 -15.10 12.84
C SER A 180 -3.70 -14.95 12.86
N ALA A 181 -4.46 -16.02 12.87
CA ALA A 181 -5.91 -15.95 13.03
C ALA A 181 -6.34 -15.40 14.39
N GLU A 182 -5.53 -15.60 15.44
CA GLU A 182 -5.90 -15.35 16.84
C GLU A 182 -5.23 -14.10 17.43
N GLU A 183 -4.05 -13.72 16.92
CA GLU A 183 -3.28 -12.62 17.49
C GLU A 183 -2.48 -11.85 16.44
N TYR A 184 -2.19 -10.60 16.76
CA TYR A 184 -1.19 -9.78 16.06
C TYR A 184 -0.18 -9.19 17.06
N LYS A 185 1.02 -8.96 16.57
CA LYS A 185 2.10 -8.28 17.30
C LYS A 185 2.74 -7.27 16.36
N ILE A 186 2.81 -6.02 16.80
CA ILE A 186 3.42 -4.92 16.05
C ILE A 186 4.71 -4.53 16.74
N TYR A 187 5.75 -4.32 15.96
CA TYR A 187 7.06 -3.83 16.38
C TYR A 187 7.41 -2.60 15.56
N ASP A 188 7.89 -1.56 16.22
CA ASP A 188 8.30 -0.30 15.56
C ASP A 188 9.67 -0.40 14.87
N ALA A 189 10.14 0.72 14.30
CA ALA A 189 11.45 0.80 13.64
C ALA A 189 12.62 0.46 14.58
N SER A 190 12.44 0.61 15.91
CA SER A 190 13.46 0.27 16.92
C SER A 190 13.39 -1.21 17.36
N LYS A 191 12.55 -2.03 16.74
CA LYS A 191 12.26 -3.44 17.09
C LYS A 191 11.55 -3.59 18.45
N SER A 192 11.00 -2.49 19.00
CA SER A 192 10.22 -2.53 20.25
C SER A 192 8.78 -2.92 19.96
N LYS A 193 8.20 -3.78 20.80
CA LYS A 193 6.78 -4.11 20.70
C LYS A 193 5.94 -2.89 21.05
N VAL A 194 5.02 -2.53 20.15
CA VAL A 194 4.16 -1.34 20.29
C VAL A 194 2.70 -1.70 20.10
N SER A 195 1.82 -0.81 20.53
CA SER A 195 0.40 -0.81 20.21
C SER A 195 0.10 0.36 19.30
N ARG A 196 -0.84 0.16 18.37
CA ARG A 196 -1.38 1.20 17.49
C ARG A 196 -2.88 1.31 17.75
N ASP A 197 -3.44 2.49 17.56
CA ASP A 197 -4.85 2.74 17.80
C ASP A 197 -5.74 1.99 16.82
N ILE A 198 -6.84 1.46 17.33
CA ILE A 198 -7.90 0.87 16.50
C ILE A 198 -8.79 2.01 16.02
N THR A 199 -8.92 2.17 14.72
CA THR A 199 -9.82 3.14 14.09
C THR A 199 -11.04 2.43 13.57
N HIS A 200 -12.22 2.80 14.04
CA HIS A 200 -13.48 2.32 13.50
C HIS A 200 -13.90 3.17 12.30
N ILE A 201 -14.06 2.54 11.11
CA ILE A 201 -14.50 3.20 9.88
C ILE A 201 -15.72 2.46 9.36
N ASP A 202 -16.88 3.12 9.42
CA ASP A 202 -18.10 2.58 8.83
C ASP A 202 -18.07 2.80 7.30
N ILE A 203 -17.60 1.78 6.60
CA ILE A 203 -17.55 1.78 5.14
C ILE A 203 -18.86 1.16 4.64
N SER A 204 -19.79 1.98 4.19
CA SER A 204 -21.06 1.49 3.65
C SER A 204 -20.81 0.53 2.48
N ASN A 205 -21.57 -0.58 2.43
CA ASN A 205 -21.54 -1.54 1.32
C ASN A 205 -21.81 -0.87 -0.06
N GLN A 206 -22.44 0.30 -0.07
CA GLN A 206 -22.65 1.08 -1.27
C GLN A 206 -21.36 1.66 -1.85
N ALA A 207 -20.37 2.00 -1.02
CA ALA A 207 -19.10 2.54 -1.49
C ALA A 207 -18.28 1.50 -2.29
N THR A 208 -18.35 0.22 -1.92
CA THR A 208 -17.59 -0.86 -2.56
C THR A 208 -18.31 -1.52 -3.73
N SER A 209 -19.63 -1.39 -3.82
CA SER A 209 -20.42 -2.00 -4.89
C SER A 209 -20.52 -1.07 -6.12
N LYS A 210 -20.64 -1.65 -7.31
CA LYS A 210 -20.94 -0.89 -8.53
C LYS A 210 -22.39 -0.37 -8.55
N GLY A 211 -23.26 -0.89 -7.68
CA GLY A 211 -24.69 -0.63 -7.75
C GLY A 211 -25.25 -1.06 -9.11
N GLU A 212 -26.03 -0.20 -9.74
CA GLU A 212 -26.61 -0.39 -11.08
C GLU A 212 -25.68 0.01 -12.25
N PHE A 213 -24.47 0.47 -11.95
CA PHE A 213 -23.51 0.92 -12.95
C PHE A 213 -22.66 -0.24 -13.50
N ARG A 214 -22.34 -0.15 -14.79
CA ARG A 214 -21.51 -1.16 -15.46
C ARG A 214 -20.07 -1.13 -15.02
N HIS A 215 -19.54 0.07 -14.70
CA HIS A 215 -18.15 0.33 -14.33
C HIS A 215 -18.09 1.22 -13.09
N HIS A 216 -17.09 1.05 -12.24
CA HIS A 216 -16.84 1.92 -11.10
C HIS A 216 -16.64 3.38 -11.51
N MET A 217 -15.89 3.64 -12.58
CA MET A 217 -15.70 5.00 -13.12
C MET A 217 -17.02 5.65 -13.53
N GLU A 218 -17.95 4.90 -14.11
CA GLU A 218 -19.29 5.40 -14.44
C GLU A 218 -20.04 5.80 -13.19
N LYS A 219 -20.03 4.95 -12.15
CA LYS A 219 -20.59 5.27 -10.84
C LYS A 219 -20.00 6.56 -10.27
N GLU A 220 -18.67 6.66 -10.22
CA GLU A 220 -17.95 7.83 -9.72
C GLU A 220 -18.31 9.13 -10.47
N ILE A 221 -18.53 9.06 -11.78
CA ILE A 221 -19.00 10.21 -12.57
C ILE A 221 -20.37 10.71 -12.07
N TYR A 222 -21.29 9.79 -11.80
CA TYR A 222 -22.63 10.15 -11.32
C TYR A 222 -22.63 10.55 -9.84
N GLU A 223 -21.69 10.09 -9.04
CA GLU A 223 -21.51 10.44 -7.62
C GLU A 223 -20.83 11.82 -7.42
N GLN A 224 -20.26 12.44 -8.46
CA GLN A 224 -19.55 13.71 -8.33
C GLN A 224 -20.34 14.82 -7.62
N PRO A 225 -21.64 15.06 -7.89
CA PRO A 225 -22.40 16.09 -7.17
C PRO A 225 -22.44 15.85 -5.66
N GLU A 226 -22.65 14.60 -5.23
CA GLU A 226 -22.66 14.23 -3.82
C GLU A 226 -21.25 14.33 -3.21
N ALA A 227 -20.21 13.87 -3.92
CA ALA A 227 -18.82 13.99 -3.49
C ALA A 227 -18.40 15.45 -3.29
N VAL A 228 -18.85 16.37 -4.15
CA VAL A 228 -18.63 17.81 -3.99
C VAL A 228 -19.35 18.34 -2.75
N LEU A 229 -20.62 17.99 -2.57
CA LEU A 229 -21.41 18.41 -1.39
C LEU A 229 -20.75 17.92 -0.10
N ASN A 230 -20.37 16.65 -0.03
CA ASN A 230 -19.69 16.07 1.13
C ASN A 230 -18.31 16.72 1.39
N THR A 231 -17.63 17.15 0.32
CA THR A 231 -16.35 17.87 0.45
C THR A 231 -16.49 19.26 1.05
N ILE A 232 -17.56 19.96 0.76
CA ILE A 232 -17.79 21.33 1.26
C ILE A 232 -18.61 21.35 2.56
N ASP A 233 -19.28 20.26 2.90
CA ASP A 233 -20.11 20.17 4.11
C ASP A 233 -19.26 20.41 5.37
N GLY A 234 -19.77 21.24 6.26
CA GLY A 234 -19.08 21.70 7.46
C GLY A 234 -17.84 22.58 7.21
N ARG A 235 -17.54 22.94 5.94
CA ARG A 235 -16.40 23.79 5.56
C ARG A 235 -16.81 25.18 5.10
N ILE A 236 -18.07 25.36 4.78
CA ILE A 236 -18.64 26.63 4.38
C ILE A 236 -19.69 27.00 5.41
N GLY A 237 -19.61 28.25 5.95
CA GLY A 237 -20.57 28.82 6.88
C GLY A 237 -21.14 30.14 6.30
N GLY A 238 -22.35 30.08 5.75
CA GLY A 238 -22.92 31.21 5.03
C GLY A 238 -22.19 31.42 3.69
N GLU A 239 -21.56 32.57 3.52
CA GLU A 239 -20.77 32.93 2.32
C GLU A 239 -19.25 32.72 2.51
N ASP A 240 -18.82 32.32 3.72
CA ASP A 240 -17.41 32.25 4.09
C ASP A 240 -16.93 30.80 4.27
N VAL A 241 -15.66 30.59 4.00
CA VAL A 241 -14.95 29.34 4.33
C VAL A 241 -14.55 29.38 5.81
N LEU A 242 -14.85 28.33 6.55
CA LEU A 242 -14.53 28.23 7.98
C LEU A 242 -13.04 27.90 8.17
N ASP A 243 -12.24 28.90 8.53
CA ASP A 243 -10.78 28.75 8.70
C ASP A 243 -10.38 27.65 9.67
N ASN A 244 -11.14 27.45 10.75
CA ASN A 244 -10.83 26.51 11.83
C ASN A 244 -10.79 25.03 11.40
N ILE A 245 -11.39 24.70 10.27
CA ILE A 245 -11.39 23.33 9.73
C ILE A 245 -10.02 22.88 9.22
N PHE A 246 -9.13 23.80 8.92
CA PHE A 246 -7.76 23.51 8.48
C PHE A 246 -6.77 23.39 9.66
N GLY A 247 -7.26 23.46 10.89
CA GLY A 247 -6.49 23.36 12.12
C GLY A 247 -6.31 24.68 12.85
N LEU A 248 -5.87 24.61 14.10
CA LEU A 248 -5.64 25.78 14.94
C LEU A 248 -4.54 26.66 14.31
N GLY A 249 -4.83 27.97 14.12
CA GLY A 249 -3.88 28.94 13.57
C GLY A 249 -3.80 28.96 12.04
N SER A 250 -4.68 28.25 11.33
CA SER A 250 -4.70 28.22 9.86
C SER A 250 -4.96 29.59 9.23
N SER A 251 -5.81 30.41 9.83
CA SER A 251 -6.09 31.79 9.37
C SER A 251 -4.82 32.64 9.35
N ASP A 252 -4.01 32.58 10.44
CA ASP A 252 -2.73 33.27 10.53
C ASP A 252 -1.71 32.75 9.52
N LEU A 253 -1.77 31.46 9.21
CA LEU A 253 -0.92 30.84 8.21
C LEU A 253 -1.31 31.31 6.81
N PHE A 254 -2.58 31.24 6.47
CA PHE A 254 -3.10 31.63 5.14
C PHE A 254 -2.82 33.09 4.82
N SER A 255 -2.92 33.98 5.81
CA SER A 255 -2.61 35.40 5.63
C SER A 255 -1.14 35.69 5.27
N LYS A 256 -0.23 34.73 5.53
CA LYS A 256 1.21 34.88 5.28
C LYS A 256 1.68 34.15 4.02
N VAL A 257 0.80 33.37 3.39
CA VAL A 257 1.16 32.62 2.17
C VAL A 257 1.49 33.59 1.04
N LYS A 258 2.65 33.43 0.44
CA LYS A 258 3.13 34.26 -0.69
C LYS A 258 3.14 33.52 -2.01
N ARG A 259 3.16 32.19 -1.97
CA ARG A 259 3.11 31.31 -3.14
C ARG A 259 2.59 29.94 -2.74
N ILE A 260 2.09 29.19 -3.71
CA ILE A 260 1.57 27.85 -3.52
C ILE A 260 2.30 26.90 -4.47
N GLN A 261 2.69 25.74 -3.95
CA GLN A 261 3.18 24.62 -4.73
C GLN A 261 2.18 23.48 -4.65
N ILE A 262 1.62 23.08 -5.79
CA ILE A 262 0.74 21.90 -5.89
C ILE A 262 1.57 20.75 -6.43
N VAL A 263 1.51 19.62 -5.76
CA VAL A 263 2.23 18.38 -6.13
C VAL A 263 1.21 17.25 -6.22
N ALA A 264 0.98 16.72 -7.40
CA ALA A 264 -0.04 15.71 -7.63
C ALA A 264 0.25 14.84 -8.85
N CYS A 265 -0.52 13.75 -9.02
CA CYS A 265 -0.52 12.89 -10.21
C CYS A 265 -1.96 12.65 -10.69
N GLY A 266 -2.11 12.14 -11.91
CA GLY A 266 -3.40 11.73 -12.47
C GLY A 266 -4.45 12.84 -12.48
N THR A 267 -5.68 12.51 -12.16
CA THR A 267 -6.82 13.46 -12.13
C THR A 267 -6.65 14.56 -11.10
N SER A 268 -5.98 14.28 -9.98
CA SER A 268 -5.63 15.29 -8.97
C SER A 268 -4.68 16.37 -9.54
N LEU A 269 -3.76 16.02 -10.44
CA LEU A 269 -2.93 17.00 -11.14
C LEU A 269 -3.75 17.90 -12.04
N HIS A 270 -4.76 17.34 -12.72
CA HIS A 270 -5.66 18.14 -13.57
C HIS A 270 -6.51 19.10 -12.74
N ALA A 271 -7.07 18.64 -11.62
CA ALA A 271 -7.76 19.50 -10.66
C ALA A 271 -6.83 20.60 -10.12
N GLY A 272 -5.59 20.24 -9.77
CA GLY A 272 -4.56 21.16 -9.34
C GLY A 272 -4.22 22.23 -10.38
N ARG A 273 -4.21 21.91 -11.68
CA ARG A 273 -4.01 22.88 -12.76
C ARG A 273 -5.13 23.93 -12.83
N VAL A 274 -6.37 23.49 -12.65
CA VAL A 274 -7.52 24.43 -12.56
C VAL A 274 -7.39 25.31 -11.33
N ALA A 275 -7.10 24.71 -10.17
CA ALA A 275 -6.89 25.45 -8.92
C ALA A 275 -5.73 26.46 -9.03
N ALA A 276 -4.60 26.08 -9.64
CA ALA A 276 -3.46 26.97 -9.85
C ALA A 276 -3.84 28.20 -10.70
N ASN A 277 -4.68 28.01 -11.73
CA ASN A 277 -5.17 29.11 -12.55
C ASN A 277 -6.08 30.05 -11.72
N TRP A 278 -6.99 29.51 -10.92
CA TRP A 278 -7.85 30.31 -10.05
C TRP A 278 -7.07 31.05 -8.96
N LEU A 279 -6.14 30.37 -8.30
CA LEU A 279 -5.28 30.98 -7.28
C LEU A 279 -4.46 32.14 -7.86
N SER A 280 -3.92 31.98 -9.06
CA SER A 280 -3.16 33.04 -9.71
C SER A 280 -4.02 34.19 -10.22
N SER A 281 -5.21 33.91 -10.77
CA SER A 281 -6.07 34.93 -11.39
C SER A 281 -7.02 35.62 -10.41
N ILE A 282 -7.46 34.92 -9.36
CA ILE A 282 -8.46 35.45 -8.41
C ILE A 282 -7.79 35.90 -7.11
N ALA A 283 -6.91 35.05 -6.56
CA ALA A 283 -6.24 35.34 -5.30
C ALA A 283 -4.89 36.09 -5.48
N GLU A 284 -4.46 36.30 -6.72
CA GLU A 284 -3.17 36.92 -7.08
C GLU A 284 -1.96 36.24 -6.43
N LEU A 285 -2.10 34.95 -6.08
CA LEU A 285 -1.05 34.14 -5.48
C LEU A 285 -0.31 33.36 -6.56
N PRO A 286 1.00 33.52 -6.70
CA PRO A 286 1.81 32.68 -7.57
C PRO A 286 1.65 31.20 -7.22
N CYS A 287 1.24 30.39 -8.19
CA CYS A 287 1.02 28.98 -8.00
C CYS A 287 1.77 28.17 -9.05
N GLN A 288 2.57 27.20 -8.57
CA GLN A 288 3.25 26.23 -9.42
C GLN A 288 2.66 24.86 -9.22
N ILE A 289 2.72 24.02 -10.26
CA ILE A 289 2.24 22.65 -10.20
C ILE A 289 3.26 21.71 -10.82
N ASP A 290 3.54 20.64 -10.10
CA ASP A 290 4.47 19.60 -10.53
C ASP A 290 3.86 18.21 -10.41
N TYR A 291 4.35 17.30 -11.25
CA TYR A 291 4.10 15.88 -11.07
C TYR A 291 4.78 15.39 -9.78
N ALA A 292 4.05 14.67 -8.93
CA ALA A 292 4.57 14.18 -7.66
C ALA A 292 5.78 13.26 -7.84
N SER A 293 5.79 12.43 -8.89
CA SER A 293 6.92 11.59 -9.26
C SER A 293 8.19 12.40 -9.56
N GLU A 294 8.04 13.48 -10.33
CA GLU A 294 9.16 14.34 -10.73
C GLU A 294 9.64 15.23 -9.58
N TYR A 295 8.70 15.80 -8.81
CA TYR A 295 9.00 16.67 -7.68
C TYR A 295 9.89 15.98 -6.66
N ARG A 296 9.63 14.70 -6.39
CA ARG A 296 10.41 13.87 -5.45
C ARG A 296 11.90 13.81 -5.80
N TYR A 297 12.25 13.77 -7.09
CA TYR A 297 13.62 13.58 -7.55
C TYR A 297 14.37 14.90 -7.85
N ARG A 298 13.66 16.03 -7.94
CA ARG A 298 14.27 17.32 -8.30
C ARG A 298 14.97 18.03 -7.14
N ASN A 299 14.78 17.59 -5.91
CA ASN A 299 15.25 18.27 -4.70
C ASN A 299 14.92 19.79 -4.72
N PRO A 300 13.65 20.18 -4.82
CA PRO A 300 13.24 21.54 -5.06
C PRO A 300 13.61 22.44 -3.89
N HIS A 301 13.94 23.70 -4.20
CA HIS A 301 14.08 24.72 -3.18
C HIS A 301 12.70 25.07 -2.60
N VAL A 302 12.53 24.87 -1.31
CA VAL A 302 11.32 25.23 -0.57
C VAL A 302 11.67 26.42 0.33
N ASP A 303 11.00 27.55 0.11
CA ASP A 303 11.13 28.70 0.99
C ASP A 303 10.57 28.38 2.38
N LYS A 304 11.24 28.87 3.42
CA LYS A 304 10.82 28.69 4.80
C LYS A 304 9.75 29.72 5.18
#